data_6ce77fbc4d33e0a825c8cad2a97928df
#
_entry.id   6ce77fbc4d33e0a825c8cad2a97928df
#
_cell.length_a   1.000
_cell.length_b   1.000
_cell.length_c   1.000
_cell.angle_alpha   90.00
_cell.angle_beta   90.00
_cell.angle_gamma   90.00
#
_symmetry.space_group_name_H-M   'P 1'
#
loop_
_entity.id
_entity.type
_entity.pdbx_description
1 polymer ?
#
loop_
_entity_poly.entity_id
_entity_poly.type
_entity_poly.pdbx_seq_one_letter_code
_entity_poly.pdbx_strand_id
1 'polypeptide(L)'
;MAIVMCFPEGRHKALTLSYDDGRFADRRLVDIFNRYGLKGTFHLNSGLLGTNDRIGAGEVRTLYAGHEVSAHTLTHPTIARCPNEQIVYEVMEDRRNLERIVGYTVRGMSYPNGSYNKRIKELLPGLGIEYARVVPSTGHYGMPDDWYEWQPTCHHNRDLMKHAEEFAGLQKSQYLYLMYVWGHSYEFDSDNNWELMEQFGQFIGGNPAIWYCTNMELVDYAKAFEGLKFAADLSVVYNPSAISVWLKVDAETVEVKGGQQIAL
;
A
#
# COMPACT_ATOMS: atom_id res chain seq x y z
N MET A 1 -20.74 3.99 25.82
CA MET A 1 -19.83 4.63 24.85
C MET A 1 -19.21 3.56 23.99
N ALA A 2 -19.40 3.63 22.68
CA ALA A 2 -18.80 2.73 21.70
C ALA A 2 -17.68 3.50 20.98
N ILE A 3 -16.45 2.93 20.98
CA ILE A 3 -15.30 3.50 20.31
C ILE A 3 -14.87 2.54 19.22
N VAL A 4 -14.83 3.01 17.96
CA VAL A 4 -14.38 2.20 16.82
C VAL A 4 -13.39 2.99 15.96
N MET A 5 -12.47 2.28 15.32
CA MET A 5 -11.55 2.83 14.33
C MET A 5 -12.31 3.35 13.12
N CYS A 6 -11.88 4.48 12.57
CA CYS A 6 -12.23 4.88 11.20
C CYS A 6 -10.96 5.35 10.48
N PHE A 7 -11.00 5.41 9.15
CA PHE A 7 -9.96 6.05 8.35
C PHE A 7 -10.03 7.57 8.50
N PRO A 8 -9.04 8.30 8.01
CA PRO A 8 -8.99 9.76 8.12
C PRO A 8 -10.33 10.42 7.80
N GLU A 9 -10.71 11.40 8.65
CA GLU A 9 -11.95 12.18 8.54
C GLU A 9 -13.24 11.35 8.70
N GLY A 10 -13.15 10.20 9.40
CA GLY A 10 -14.31 9.36 9.68
C GLY A 10 -14.71 8.40 8.56
N ARG A 11 -13.90 8.29 7.51
CA ARG A 11 -14.11 7.35 6.41
C ARG A 11 -14.03 5.91 6.89
N HIS A 12 -14.69 5.02 6.17
CA HIS A 12 -14.63 3.58 6.41
C HIS A 12 -14.20 2.77 5.17
N LYS A 13 -13.79 3.47 4.11
CA LYS A 13 -13.24 2.90 2.88
C LYS A 13 -11.85 3.44 2.59
N ALA A 14 -10.92 2.55 2.26
CA ALA A 14 -9.60 2.91 1.76
C ALA A 14 -9.32 2.19 0.44
N LEU A 15 -8.62 2.85 -0.48
CA LEU A 15 -8.15 2.29 -1.74
C LEU A 15 -6.64 2.46 -1.82
N THR A 16 -5.94 1.36 -2.08
CA THR A 16 -4.50 1.35 -2.40
C THR A 16 -4.23 0.57 -3.68
N LEU A 17 -3.23 1.01 -4.42
CA LEU A 17 -2.82 0.44 -5.69
C LEU A 17 -1.33 0.07 -5.63
N SER A 18 -0.93 -1.06 -6.20
CA SER A 18 0.44 -1.57 -6.13
C SER A 18 0.88 -2.11 -7.48
N TYR A 19 2.02 -1.61 -7.99
CA TYR A 19 2.55 -2.00 -9.30
C TYR A 19 4.02 -2.36 -9.21
N ASP A 20 4.42 -3.42 -9.91
CA ASP A 20 5.75 -4.00 -9.81
C ASP A 20 6.64 -3.66 -11.02
N ASP A 21 7.95 -3.88 -10.86
CA ASP A 21 9.01 -3.91 -11.87
C ASP A 21 9.57 -2.57 -12.38
N GLY A 22 8.90 -1.44 -12.18
CA GLY A 22 9.40 -0.15 -12.63
C GLY A 22 9.57 -0.02 -14.15
N ARG A 23 8.55 -0.43 -14.92
CA ARG A 23 8.58 -0.41 -16.39
C ARG A 23 8.31 0.97 -16.97
N PHE A 24 8.69 1.22 -18.23
CA PHE A 24 8.40 2.49 -18.91
C PHE A 24 6.91 2.84 -18.93
N ALA A 25 6.04 1.84 -18.93
CA ALA A 25 4.59 1.98 -18.86
C ALA A 25 4.11 2.66 -17.56
N ASP A 26 4.91 2.65 -16.48
CA ASP A 26 4.61 3.37 -15.23
C ASP A 26 4.42 4.86 -15.46
N ARG A 27 5.09 5.47 -16.46
CA ARG A 27 4.93 6.89 -16.78
C ARG A 27 3.48 7.23 -17.12
N ARG A 28 2.83 6.39 -17.93
CA ARG A 28 1.42 6.55 -18.28
C ARG A 28 0.50 6.22 -17.10
N LEU A 29 0.83 5.18 -16.34
CA LEU A 29 0.04 4.78 -15.18
C LEU A 29 0.04 5.86 -14.10
N VAL A 30 1.18 6.45 -13.80
CA VAL A 30 1.32 7.57 -12.85
C VAL A 30 0.54 8.79 -13.33
N ASP A 31 0.59 9.12 -14.62
CA ASP A 31 -0.20 10.22 -15.19
C ASP A 31 -1.71 9.99 -14.99
N ILE A 32 -2.20 8.77 -15.20
CA ILE A 32 -3.59 8.40 -14.93
C ILE A 32 -3.90 8.55 -13.43
N PHE A 33 -3.05 8.03 -12.54
CA PHE A 33 -3.26 8.14 -11.09
C PHE A 33 -3.33 9.60 -10.65
N ASN A 34 -2.41 10.43 -11.08
CA ASN A 34 -2.39 11.85 -10.76
C ASN A 34 -3.64 12.57 -11.26
N ARG A 35 -4.10 12.27 -12.47
CA ARG A 35 -5.29 12.89 -13.08
C ARG A 35 -6.55 12.62 -12.28
N TYR A 36 -6.69 11.43 -11.73
CA TYR A 36 -7.88 11.00 -10.98
C TYR A 36 -7.71 11.06 -9.46
N GLY A 37 -6.59 11.60 -8.96
CA GLY A 37 -6.32 11.71 -7.52
C GLY A 37 -6.12 10.38 -6.82
N LEU A 38 -5.67 9.35 -7.55
CA LEU A 38 -5.33 8.04 -7.01
C LEU A 38 -3.90 8.04 -6.46
N LYS A 39 -3.63 7.17 -5.49
CA LYS A 39 -2.28 6.91 -5.00
C LYS A 39 -1.84 5.50 -5.32
N GLY A 40 -0.57 5.33 -5.63
CA GLY A 40 0.03 4.04 -5.92
C GLY A 40 1.30 3.80 -5.14
N THR A 41 1.63 2.53 -4.97
CA THR A 41 2.90 2.03 -4.47
C THR A 41 3.61 1.31 -5.61
N PHE A 42 4.83 1.71 -5.92
CA PHE A 42 5.62 1.15 -7.01
C PHE A 42 6.80 0.36 -6.44
N HIS A 43 6.75 -0.95 -6.63
CA HIS A 43 7.78 -1.86 -6.14
C HIS A 43 8.85 -2.04 -7.19
N LEU A 44 10.04 -1.52 -6.92
CA LEU A 44 11.14 -1.43 -7.89
C LEU A 44 12.26 -2.40 -7.58
N ASN A 45 12.92 -2.88 -8.62
CA ASN A 45 14.17 -3.63 -8.54
C ASN A 45 15.33 -2.67 -8.81
N SER A 46 15.98 -2.17 -7.77
CA SER A 46 16.99 -1.11 -7.96
C SER A 46 18.20 -1.55 -8.79
N GLY A 47 18.55 -2.83 -8.76
CA GLY A 47 19.64 -3.38 -9.58
C GLY A 47 19.29 -3.50 -11.07
N LEU A 48 18.03 -3.32 -11.44
CA LEU A 48 17.54 -3.42 -12.81
C LEU A 48 17.12 -2.06 -13.41
N LEU A 49 17.18 -0.97 -12.64
CA LEU A 49 16.84 0.37 -13.12
C LEU A 49 17.72 0.77 -14.32
N GLY A 50 17.08 1.32 -15.35
CA GLY A 50 17.74 1.75 -16.58
C GLY A 50 18.12 0.61 -17.53
N THR A 51 17.79 -0.65 -17.23
CA THR A 51 18.00 -1.79 -18.12
C THR A 51 16.74 -2.08 -18.93
N ASN A 52 16.90 -2.46 -20.20
CA ASN A 52 15.79 -2.78 -21.10
C ASN A 52 14.70 -1.69 -21.09
N ASP A 53 13.47 -2.07 -20.79
CA ASP A 53 12.26 -1.25 -20.74
C ASP A 53 11.95 -0.72 -19.32
N ARG A 54 12.93 -0.67 -18.42
CA ARG A 54 12.77 -0.14 -17.05
C ARG A 54 13.18 1.32 -16.96
N ILE A 55 12.49 2.05 -16.10
CA ILE A 55 12.78 3.45 -15.81
C ILE A 55 14.21 3.63 -15.28
N GLY A 56 14.81 4.77 -15.58
CA GLY A 56 16.15 5.12 -15.09
C GLY A 56 16.14 5.61 -13.65
N ALA A 57 17.20 5.32 -12.88
CA ALA A 57 17.33 5.78 -11.50
C ALA A 57 17.15 7.30 -11.35
N GLY A 58 17.59 8.10 -12.34
CA GLY A 58 17.49 9.56 -12.31
C GLY A 58 16.07 10.10 -12.39
N GLU A 59 15.08 9.33 -12.88
CA GLU A 59 13.69 9.76 -12.98
C GLU A 59 12.80 9.26 -11.84
N VAL A 60 13.22 8.24 -11.08
CA VAL A 60 12.40 7.60 -10.02
C VAL A 60 11.80 8.63 -9.06
N ARG A 61 12.63 9.53 -8.53
CA ARG A 61 12.18 10.51 -7.53
C ARG A 61 11.13 11.48 -8.05
N THR A 62 11.23 11.89 -9.31
CA THR A 62 10.31 12.84 -9.93
C THR A 62 9.08 12.15 -10.47
N LEU A 63 9.23 10.99 -11.10
CA LEU A 63 8.12 10.22 -11.66
C LEU A 63 7.13 9.81 -10.57
N TYR A 64 7.61 9.24 -9.47
CA TYR A 64 6.73 8.76 -8.40
C TYR A 64 6.46 9.78 -7.28
N ALA A 65 6.69 11.08 -7.55
CA ALA A 65 6.36 12.12 -6.57
C ALA A 65 4.87 12.07 -6.19
N GLY A 66 4.57 11.98 -4.88
CA GLY A 66 3.19 11.83 -4.39
C GLY A 66 2.70 10.38 -4.27
N HIS A 67 3.50 9.43 -4.76
CA HIS A 67 3.31 7.98 -4.64
C HIS A 67 4.39 7.37 -3.74
N GLU A 68 4.26 6.10 -3.42
CA GLU A 68 5.28 5.36 -2.68
C GLU A 68 6.20 4.60 -3.64
N VAL A 69 7.50 4.67 -3.40
CA VAL A 69 8.48 3.72 -3.94
C VAL A 69 8.80 2.69 -2.86
N SER A 70 8.70 1.42 -3.21
CA SER A 70 8.86 0.29 -2.33
C SER A 70 9.79 -0.76 -2.95
N ALA A 71 10.27 -1.72 -2.18
CA ALA A 71 11.25 -2.71 -2.64
C ALA A 71 10.61 -3.87 -3.40
N HIS A 72 11.35 -4.44 -4.36
CA HIS A 72 11.00 -5.66 -5.06
C HIS A 72 12.22 -6.60 -5.22
N THR A 73 13.16 -6.52 -4.29
CA THR A 73 14.49 -7.11 -4.31
C THR A 73 15.41 -6.51 -5.39
N LEU A 74 16.70 -6.65 -5.19
CA LEU A 74 17.73 -6.04 -6.06
C LEU A 74 17.62 -6.51 -7.51
N THR A 75 17.50 -7.84 -7.72
CA THR A 75 17.61 -8.48 -9.04
C THR A 75 16.44 -9.40 -9.42
N HIS A 76 15.36 -9.37 -8.65
CA HIS A 76 14.14 -10.14 -8.89
C HIS A 76 14.31 -11.68 -8.86
N PRO A 77 15.04 -12.29 -7.92
CA PRO A 77 15.15 -13.74 -7.85
C PRO A 77 13.88 -14.39 -7.26
N THR A 78 13.72 -15.69 -7.48
CA THR A 78 12.74 -16.49 -6.75
C THR A 78 13.26 -16.73 -5.33
N ILE A 79 13.06 -15.75 -4.43
CA ILE A 79 13.77 -15.63 -3.14
C ILE A 79 13.52 -16.80 -2.17
N ALA A 80 12.40 -17.51 -2.28
CA ALA A 80 12.14 -18.69 -1.45
C ALA A 80 13.13 -19.86 -1.73
N ARG A 81 13.83 -19.80 -2.86
CA ARG A 81 14.85 -20.78 -3.25
C ARG A 81 16.28 -20.32 -2.94
N CYS A 82 16.43 -19.11 -2.44
CA CYS A 82 17.75 -18.54 -2.11
C CYS A 82 18.17 -18.87 -0.68
N PRO A 83 19.48 -18.95 -0.37
CA PRO A 83 19.98 -19.00 1.01
C PRO A 83 19.71 -17.67 1.72
N ASN A 84 19.73 -17.68 3.07
CA ASN A 84 19.43 -16.46 3.87
C ASN A 84 20.32 -15.29 3.53
N GLU A 85 21.60 -15.54 3.32
CA GLU A 85 22.61 -14.52 3.00
C GLU A 85 22.24 -13.78 1.71
N GLN A 86 21.76 -14.51 0.70
CA GLN A 86 21.30 -13.91 -0.55
C GLN A 86 19.99 -13.15 -0.35
N ILE A 87 19.04 -13.68 0.42
CA ILE A 87 17.77 -12.98 0.72
C ILE A 87 18.07 -11.65 1.41
N VAL A 88 18.93 -11.66 2.43
CA VAL A 88 19.34 -10.46 3.16
C VAL A 88 20.01 -9.46 2.21
N TYR A 89 20.93 -9.92 1.36
CA TYR A 89 21.60 -9.09 0.37
C TYR A 89 20.60 -8.45 -0.61
N GLU A 90 19.72 -9.25 -1.21
CA GLU A 90 18.73 -8.81 -2.19
C GLU A 90 17.79 -7.73 -1.61
N VAL A 91 17.29 -7.92 -0.38
CA VAL A 91 16.39 -6.96 0.26
C VAL A 91 17.14 -5.71 0.72
N MET A 92 18.29 -5.86 1.37
CA MET A 92 19.01 -4.72 1.96
C MET A 92 19.68 -3.83 0.91
N GLU A 93 20.27 -4.41 -0.15
CA GLU A 93 20.86 -3.60 -1.22
C GLU A 93 19.80 -2.88 -2.04
N ASP A 94 18.65 -3.53 -2.29
CA ASP A 94 17.51 -2.89 -2.95
C ASP A 94 17.04 -1.66 -2.16
N ARG A 95 16.73 -1.85 -0.87
CA ARG A 95 16.36 -0.76 0.04
C ARG A 95 17.38 0.37 0.04
N ARG A 96 18.67 0.06 0.24
CA ARG A 96 19.74 1.04 0.31
C ARG A 96 19.83 1.90 -0.95
N ASN A 97 19.68 1.27 -2.11
CA ASN A 97 19.72 1.97 -3.39
C ASN A 97 18.47 2.87 -3.56
N LEU A 98 17.28 2.33 -3.31
CA LEU A 98 16.04 3.08 -3.42
C LEU A 98 16.00 4.26 -2.43
N GLU A 99 16.38 4.05 -1.17
CA GLU A 99 16.43 5.09 -0.14
C GLU A 99 17.36 6.26 -0.52
N ARG A 100 18.51 5.98 -1.17
CA ARG A 100 19.41 7.02 -1.71
C ARG A 100 18.75 7.83 -2.81
N ILE A 101 17.91 7.20 -3.64
CA ILE A 101 17.23 7.86 -4.76
C ILE A 101 16.05 8.71 -4.25
N VAL A 102 15.19 8.13 -3.39
CA VAL A 102 13.95 8.78 -2.97
C VAL A 102 14.13 9.73 -1.78
N GLY A 103 15.12 9.46 -0.91
CA GLY A 103 15.43 10.32 0.24
C GLY A 103 14.57 10.06 1.49
N TYR A 104 13.90 8.92 1.54
CA TYR A 104 13.16 8.44 2.71
C TYR A 104 13.36 6.93 2.93
N THR A 105 12.97 6.41 4.11
CA THR A 105 13.11 5.00 4.44
C THR A 105 12.11 4.14 3.66
N VAL A 106 12.61 3.15 2.92
CA VAL A 106 11.79 2.16 2.21
C VAL A 106 11.48 1.01 3.15
N ARG A 107 10.22 0.86 3.56
CA ARG A 107 9.80 -0.07 4.60
C ARG A 107 8.84 -1.15 4.12
N GLY A 108 8.49 -1.15 2.84
CA GLY A 108 7.59 -2.11 2.23
C GLY A 108 8.25 -2.89 1.11
N MET A 109 7.64 -4.01 0.74
CA MET A 109 8.02 -4.76 -0.46
C MET A 109 6.87 -5.55 -1.07
N SER A 110 7.07 -6.05 -2.30
CA SER A 110 6.32 -7.15 -2.88
C SER A 110 7.27 -8.32 -3.16
N TYR A 111 6.75 -9.55 -3.06
CA TYR A 111 7.57 -10.75 -3.28
C TYR A 111 7.74 -11.02 -4.78
N PRO A 112 8.98 -11.04 -5.31
CA PRO A 112 9.24 -11.42 -6.70
C PRO A 112 8.66 -12.80 -7.02
N ASN A 113 7.98 -12.93 -8.15
CA ASN A 113 7.33 -14.17 -8.57
C ASN A 113 6.30 -14.72 -7.54
N GLY A 114 5.81 -13.89 -6.61
CA GLY A 114 4.99 -14.35 -5.49
C GLY A 114 5.69 -15.35 -4.58
N SER A 115 7.02 -15.37 -4.59
CA SER A 115 7.86 -16.38 -3.94
C SER A 115 8.17 -15.98 -2.50
N TYR A 116 7.53 -16.62 -1.54
CA TYR A 116 7.78 -16.42 -0.10
C TYR A 116 7.58 -17.72 0.69
N ASN A 117 7.99 -17.70 1.95
CA ASN A 117 7.74 -18.76 2.92
C ASN A 117 7.88 -18.21 4.35
N LYS A 118 7.56 -19.04 5.35
CA LYS A 118 7.64 -18.65 6.76
C LYS A 118 9.01 -18.07 7.16
N ARG A 119 10.10 -18.70 6.71
CA ARG A 119 11.48 -18.25 6.98
C ARG A 119 11.73 -16.82 6.50
N ILE A 120 11.26 -16.49 5.28
CA ILE A 120 11.42 -15.12 4.74
C ILE A 120 10.61 -14.13 5.57
N LYS A 121 9.35 -14.44 5.88
CA LYS A 121 8.50 -13.59 6.71
C LYS A 121 9.15 -13.30 8.07
N GLU A 122 9.85 -14.26 8.66
CA GLU A 122 10.58 -14.09 9.93
C GLU A 122 11.85 -13.22 9.81
N LEU A 123 12.47 -13.15 8.62
CA LEU A 123 13.64 -12.31 8.36
C LEU A 123 13.27 -10.82 8.14
N LEU A 124 12.16 -10.57 7.43
CA LEU A 124 11.80 -9.22 6.97
C LEU A 124 11.73 -8.15 8.06
N PRO A 125 11.16 -8.41 9.27
CA PRO A 125 11.15 -7.42 10.35
C PRO A 125 12.55 -6.97 10.77
N GLY A 126 13.50 -7.90 10.86
CA GLY A 126 14.91 -7.63 11.15
C GLY A 126 15.62 -6.85 10.06
N LEU A 127 15.09 -6.87 8.84
CA LEU A 127 15.58 -6.09 7.70
C LEU A 127 14.85 -4.75 7.54
N GLY A 128 13.98 -4.37 8.50
CA GLY A 128 13.24 -3.12 8.51
C GLY A 128 12.13 -3.05 7.45
N ILE A 129 11.65 -4.18 6.96
CA ILE A 129 10.43 -4.28 6.15
C ILE A 129 9.24 -4.39 7.11
N GLU A 130 8.16 -3.69 6.83
CA GLU A 130 6.98 -3.60 7.68
C GLU A 130 5.71 -4.17 7.03
N TYR A 131 5.74 -4.37 5.71
CA TYR A 131 4.74 -5.13 4.98
C TYR A 131 5.34 -5.80 3.73
N ALA A 132 4.72 -6.88 3.29
CA ALA A 132 5.07 -7.56 2.04
C ALA A 132 3.83 -8.09 1.32
N ARG A 133 3.61 -7.62 0.07
CA ARG A 133 2.47 -8.06 -0.75
C ARG A 133 2.78 -9.39 -1.41
N VAL A 134 1.78 -10.28 -1.39
CA VAL A 134 1.75 -11.56 -2.09
C VAL A 134 0.87 -11.50 -3.34
N VAL A 135 0.98 -12.50 -4.24
CA VAL A 135 0.24 -12.57 -5.51
C VAL A 135 -1.23 -13.04 -5.35
N PRO A 136 -1.55 -14.07 -4.54
CA PRO A 136 -2.91 -14.55 -4.45
C PRO A 136 -3.90 -13.46 -4.02
N SER A 137 -4.95 -13.29 -4.82
CA SER A 137 -6.00 -12.30 -4.55
C SER A 137 -7.14 -12.92 -3.75
N THR A 138 -7.74 -12.13 -2.84
CA THR A 138 -8.81 -12.60 -1.94
C THR A 138 -10.20 -12.47 -2.53
N GLY A 139 -10.44 -11.49 -3.42
CA GLY A 139 -11.76 -11.05 -3.82
C GLY A 139 -12.53 -10.32 -2.72
N HIS A 140 -11.92 -10.04 -1.56
CA HIS A 140 -12.54 -9.43 -0.40
C HIS A 140 -12.00 -8.02 -0.12
N TYR A 141 -12.72 -7.28 0.72
CA TYR A 141 -12.42 -5.88 1.05
C TYR A 141 -12.04 -5.70 2.53
N GLY A 142 -11.52 -6.75 3.18
CA GLY A 142 -11.08 -6.70 4.59
C GLY A 142 -9.66 -6.15 4.74
N MET A 143 -9.35 -5.69 5.95
CA MET A 143 -7.97 -5.41 6.34
C MET A 143 -7.16 -6.71 6.42
N PRO A 144 -5.83 -6.68 6.16
CA PRO A 144 -5.02 -7.88 6.26
C PRO A 144 -4.85 -8.34 7.72
N ASP A 145 -4.80 -9.66 7.92
CA ASP A 145 -4.45 -10.27 9.21
C ASP A 145 -2.94 -10.37 9.41
N ASP A 146 -2.18 -10.40 8.32
CA ASP A 146 -0.70 -10.50 8.33
C ASP A 146 -0.10 -9.55 7.29
N TRP A 147 0.56 -8.51 7.77
CA TRP A 147 1.22 -7.51 6.91
C TRP A 147 2.35 -8.11 6.05
N TYR A 148 2.96 -9.23 6.46
CA TYR A 148 4.01 -9.92 5.68
C TYR A 148 3.47 -10.95 4.70
N GLU A 149 2.14 -11.14 4.68
CA GLU A 149 1.40 -11.95 3.72
C GLU A 149 0.17 -11.18 3.21
N TRP A 150 0.39 -9.91 2.90
CA TRP A 150 -0.71 -9.02 2.51
C TRP A 150 -1.25 -9.37 1.13
N GLN A 151 -2.41 -10.01 1.13
CA GLN A 151 -3.13 -10.40 -0.07
C GLN A 151 -3.91 -9.20 -0.64
N PRO A 152 -3.80 -8.92 -1.94
CA PRO A 152 -4.63 -7.90 -2.60
C PRO A 152 -6.08 -8.39 -2.78
N THR A 153 -7.00 -7.44 -3.02
CA THR A 153 -8.37 -7.76 -3.43
C THR A 153 -8.39 -8.42 -4.80
N CYS A 154 -7.75 -7.79 -5.80
CA CYS A 154 -7.71 -8.32 -7.17
C CYS A 154 -6.47 -7.85 -7.93
N HIS A 155 -6.11 -8.62 -8.96
CA HIS A 155 -5.24 -8.16 -10.03
C HIS A 155 -6.06 -7.26 -10.98
N HIS A 156 -5.46 -6.20 -11.54
CA HIS A 156 -6.19 -5.25 -12.39
C HIS A 156 -6.87 -5.90 -13.62
N ASN A 157 -6.32 -7.00 -14.13
CA ASN A 157 -6.92 -7.77 -15.23
C ASN A 157 -7.99 -8.80 -14.77
N ARG A 158 -8.46 -8.72 -13.52
CA ARG A 158 -9.45 -9.65 -12.96
C ARG A 158 -10.64 -8.86 -12.39
N ASP A 159 -11.65 -8.67 -13.23
CA ASP A 159 -12.93 -8.06 -12.86
C ASP A 159 -12.81 -6.70 -12.14
N LEU A 160 -11.79 -5.87 -12.48
CA LEU A 160 -11.48 -4.62 -11.81
C LEU A 160 -12.70 -3.70 -11.64
N MET A 161 -13.46 -3.49 -12.71
CA MET A 161 -14.64 -2.61 -12.67
C MET A 161 -15.75 -3.16 -11.80
N LYS A 162 -15.98 -4.48 -11.82
CA LYS A 162 -16.93 -5.13 -10.91
C LYS A 162 -16.53 -4.94 -9.46
N HIS A 163 -15.25 -5.14 -9.11
CA HIS A 163 -14.75 -4.88 -7.77
C HIS A 163 -14.89 -3.40 -7.38
N ALA A 164 -14.65 -2.48 -8.30
CA ALA A 164 -14.83 -1.05 -8.05
C ALA A 164 -16.30 -0.70 -7.73
N GLU A 165 -17.25 -1.24 -8.50
CA GLU A 165 -18.69 -1.03 -8.29
C GLU A 165 -19.16 -1.63 -6.95
N GLU A 166 -18.76 -2.86 -6.65
CA GLU A 166 -19.07 -3.52 -5.38
C GLU A 166 -18.51 -2.73 -4.19
N PHE A 167 -17.22 -2.35 -4.25
CA PHE A 167 -16.55 -1.57 -3.21
C PHE A 167 -17.21 -0.20 -3.01
N ALA A 168 -17.51 0.52 -4.08
CA ALA A 168 -18.19 1.81 -4.01
C ALA A 168 -19.57 1.68 -3.37
N GLY A 169 -20.30 0.57 -3.64
CA GLY A 169 -21.62 0.27 -3.11
C GLY A 169 -21.67 -0.17 -1.63
N LEU A 170 -20.52 -0.45 -0.99
CA LEU A 170 -20.50 -0.84 0.43
C LEU A 170 -20.92 0.33 1.32
N GLN A 171 -21.93 0.12 2.21
CA GLN A 171 -22.51 1.18 3.03
C GLN A 171 -22.42 0.93 4.55
N LYS A 172 -22.04 -0.29 4.97
CA LYS A 172 -22.01 -0.65 6.39
C LYS A 172 -20.80 -0.02 7.09
N SER A 173 -21.02 1.01 7.87
CA SER A 173 -19.97 1.79 8.56
C SER A 173 -19.36 1.10 9.78
N GLN A 174 -19.90 -0.05 10.21
CA GLN A 174 -19.31 -0.86 11.29
C GLN A 174 -18.08 -1.67 10.86
N TYR A 175 -17.76 -1.69 9.56
CA TYR A 175 -16.58 -2.34 9.01
C TYR A 175 -15.64 -1.33 8.38
N LEU A 176 -14.36 -1.61 8.42
CA LEU A 176 -13.37 -0.96 7.56
C LEU A 176 -13.24 -1.78 6.27
N TYR A 177 -13.34 -1.09 5.15
CA TYR A 177 -13.21 -1.72 3.84
C TYR A 177 -11.94 -1.23 3.16
N LEU A 178 -11.14 -2.17 2.70
CA LEU A 178 -9.94 -1.94 1.92
C LEU A 178 -10.10 -2.59 0.55
N MET A 179 -10.01 -1.79 -0.51
CA MET A 179 -9.78 -2.30 -1.85
C MET A 179 -8.31 -2.19 -2.18
N TYR A 180 -7.68 -3.31 -2.47
CA TYR A 180 -6.26 -3.39 -2.82
C TYR A 180 -6.10 -3.99 -4.22
N VAL A 181 -5.71 -3.18 -5.20
CA VAL A 181 -5.49 -3.60 -6.59
C VAL A 181 -3.99 -3.72 -6.84
N TRP A 182 -3.58 -4.74 -7.59
CA TRP A 182 -2.19 -4.92 -7.97
C TRP A 182 -2.03 -5.31 -9.45
N GLY A 183 -0.81 -5.24 -9.98
CA GLY A 183 -0.45 -5.68 -11.32
C GLY A 183 0.92 -5.17 -11.76
N HIS A 184 1.14 -5.23 -13.07
CA HIS A 184 2.32 -4.66 -13.73
C HIS A 184 1.84 -3.70 -14.82
N SER A 185 2.42 -2.52 -14.88
CA SER A 185 1.95 -1.49 -15.84
C SER A 185 2.13 -1.89 -17.31
N TYR A 186 3.15 -2.69 -17.62
CA TYR A 186 3.40 -3.18 -18.98
C TYR A 186 2.30 -4.12 -19.53
N GLU A 187 1.50 -4.70 -18.62
CA GLU A 187 0.39 -5.56 -19.02
C GLU A 187 -0.68 -4.78 -19.79
N PHE A 188 -0.88 -3.49 -19.47
CA PHE A 188 -1.80 -2.63 -20.22
C PHE A 188 -1.36 -2.43 -21.70
N ASP A 189 -0.04 -2.38 -21.95
CA ASP A 189 0.49 -2.34 -23.30
C ASP A 189 0.31 -3.70 -24.00
N SER A 190 0.63 -4.79 -23.30
CA SER A 190 0.55 -6.15 -23.83
C SER A 190 -0.89 -6.56 -24.18
N ASP A 191 -1.84 -6.18 -23.33
CA ASP A 191 -3.27 -6.50 -23.49
C ASP A 191 -4.03 -5.43 -24.28
N ASN A 192 -3.35 -4.33 -24.65
CA ASN A 192 -3.93 -3.16 -25.31
C ASN A 192 -5.22 -2.66 -24.63
N ASN A 193 -5.18 -2.51 -23.31
CA ASN A 193 -6.36 -2.25 -22.48
C ASN A 193 -6.21 -1.07 -21.50
N TRP A 194 -5.42 -0.05 -21.84
CA TRP A 194 -5.28 1.17 -21.03
C TRP A 194 -6.61 1.83 -20.66
N GLU A 195 -7.62 1.67 -21.52
CA GLU A 195 -8.98 2.19 -21.24
C GLU A 195 -9.56 1.63 -19.95
N LEU A 196 -9.20 0.41 -19.54
CA LEU A 196 -9.63 -0.19 -18.29
C LEU A 196 -9.21 0.68 -17.10
N MET A 197 -7.95 1.14 -17.08
CA MET A 197 -7.45 1.98 -15.98
C MET A 197 -8.00 3.41 -16.04
N GLU A 198 -8.24 3.94 -17.25
CA GLU A 198 -8.92 5.23 -17.41
C GLU A 198 -10.36 5.17 -16.88
N GLN A 199 -11.12 4.13 -17.24
CA GLN A 199 -12.49 3.91 -16.76
C GLN A 199 -12.52 3.71 -15.24
N PHE A 200 -11.58 2.93 -14.70
CA PHE A 200 -11.45 2.73 -13.26
C PHE A 200 -11.17 4.06 -12.54
N GLY A 201 -10.18 4.82 -13.00
CA GLY A 201 -9.84 6.13 -12.43
C GLY A 201 -11.02 7.10 -12.48
N GLN A 202 -11.70 7.18 -13.61
CA GLN A 202 -12.88 8.03 -13.77
C GLN A 202 -14.03 7.64 -12.84
N PHE A 203 -14.24 6.33 -12.63
CA PHE A 203 -15.33 5.82 -11.78
C PHE A 203 -15.05 6.01 -10.30
N ILE A 204 -13.83 5.64 -9.85
CA ILE A 204 -13.51 5.56 -8.41
C ILE A 204 -12.85 6.82 -7.87
N GLY A 205 -12.19 7.62 -8.73
CA GLY A 205 -11.41 8.78 -8.32
C GLY A 205 -12.26 9.94 -7.77
N GLY A 206 -11.67 10.73 -6.88
CA GLY A 206 -12.32 11.91 -6.31
C GLY A 206 -13.53 11.64 -5.40
N ASN A 207 -13.81 10.39 -5.03
CA ASN A 207 -14.91 10.05 -4.14
C ASN A 207 -14.56 10.41 -2.68
N PRO A 208 -15.27 11.37 -2.03
CA PRO A 208 -14.93 11.83 -0.68
C PRO A 208 -15.10 10.76 0.40
N ALA A 209 -15.85 9.69 0.14
CA ALA A 209 -16.03 8.57 1.07
C ALA A 209 -14.84 7.58 1.09
N ILE A 210 -13.88 7.74 0.17
CA ILE A 210 -12.72 6.85 0.03
C ILE A 210 -11.45 7.59 0.44
N TRP A 211 -10.65 6.96 1.27
CA TRP A 211 -9.27 7.38 1.53
C TRP A 211 -8.34 6.72 0.50
N TYR A 212 -7.77 7.53 -0.40
CA TYR A 212 -6.74 7.07 -1.33
C TYR A 212 -5.39 7.14 -0.63
N CYS A 213 -4.74 6.02 -0.48
CA CYS A 213 -3.48 5.93 0.26
C CYS A 213 -2.47 5.01 -0.44
N THR A 214 -1.21 5.20 -0.14
CA THR A 214 -0.18 4.21 -0.46
C THR A 214 -0.24 3.04 0.51
N ASN A 215 0.48 1.96 0.21
CA ASN A 215 0.55 0.82 1.10
C ASN A 215 1.12 1.23 2.46
N MET A 216 2.22 2.01 2.47
CA MET A 216 2.86 2.40 3.72
C MET A 216 2.03 3.40 4.54
N GLU A 217 1.32 4.33 3.88
CA GLU A 217 0.37 5.21 4.57
C GLU A 217 -0.69 4.41 5.35
N LEU A 218 -1.21 3.33 4.74
CA LEU A 218 -2.18 2.45 5.41
C LEU A 218 -1.56 1.68 6.58
N VAL A 219 -0.35 1.13 6.40
CA VAL A 219 0.38 0.41 7.46
C VAL A 219 0.69 1.35 8.64
N ASP A 220 1.20 2.55 8.35
CA ASP A 220 1.48 3.54 9.39
C ASP A 220 0.22 3.94 10.16
N TYR A 221 -0.90 4.10 9.44
CA TYR A 221 -2.17 4.43 10.05
C TYR A 221 -2.70 3.30 10.94
N ALA A 222 -2.65 2.06 10.48
CA ALA A 222 -3.08 0.90 11.25
C ALA A 222 -2.25 0.74 12.55
N LYS A 223 -0.92 0.85 12.43
CA LYS A 223 -0.01 0.80 13.59
C LYS A 223 -0.21 1.96 14.57
N ALA A 224 -0.47 3.16 14.06
CA ALA A 224 -0.77 4.31 14.92
C ALA A 224 -2.07 4.09 15.71
N PHE A 225 -3.10 3.52 15.07
CA PHE A 225 -4.33 3.15 15.75
C PHE A 225 -4.09 2.08 16.83
N GLU A 226 -3.39 0.99 16.51
CA GLU A 226 -3.05 -0.08 17.45
C GLU A 226 -2.22 0.44 18.64
N GLY A 227 -1.41 1.49 18.41
CA GLY A 227 -0.58 2.14 19.42
C GLY A 227 -1.34 3.09 20.36
N LEU A 228 -2.62 3.39 20.12
CA LEU A 228 -3.41 4.26 21.01
C LEU A 228 -3.50 3.68 22.42
N LYS A 229 -3.43 4.57 23.40
CA LYS A 229 -3.53 4.20 24.83
C LYS A 229 -4.76 4.82 25.42
N PHE A 230 -5.66 3.97 25.90
CA PHE A 230 -6.91 4.39 26.54
C PHE A 230 -6.80 4.29 28.06
N ALA A 231 -7.44 5.22 28.76
CA ALA A 231 -7.73 5.05 30.18
C ALA A 231 -8.64 3.82 30.39
N ALA A 232 -8.56 3.18 31.56
CA ALA A 232 -9.33 1.97 31.85
C ALA A 232 -10.85 2.19 31.78
N ASP A 233 -11.30 3.40 32.06
CA ASP A 233 -12.71 3.83 31.99
C ASP A 233 -13.08 4.44 30.64
N LEU A 234 -12.16 4.42 29.66
CA LEU A 234 -12.29 4.99 28.32
C LEU A 234 -12.50 6.52 28.28
N SER A 235 -12.35 7.23 29.39
CA SER A 235 -12.56 8.69 29.45
C SER A 235 -11.47 9.51 28.74
N VAL A 236 -10.31 8.90 28.45
CA VAL A 236 -9.14 9.58 27.86
C VAL A 236 -8.46 8.66 26.87
N VAL A 237 -7.98 9.22 25.76
CA VAL A 237 -7.08 8.56 24.82
C VAL A 237 -5.81 9.36 24.58
N TYR A 238 -4.67 8.68 24.51
CA TYR A 238 -3.37 9.24 24.12
C TYR A 238 -2.87 8.58 22.83
N ASN A 239 -2.48 9.39 21.87
CA ASN A 239 -1.86 8.96 20.61
C ASN A 239 -0.34 9.16 20.69
N PRO A 240 0.47 8.11 20.89
CA PRO A 240 1.93 8.23 20.96
C PRO A 240 2.60 8.35 19.58
N SER A 241 1.85 8.20 18.49
CA SER A 241 2.39 8.27 17.12
C SER A 241 2.65 9.70 16.66
N ALA A 242 3.26 9.85 15.48
CA ALA A 242 3.50 11.15 14.86
C ALA A 242 2.34 11.63 13.95
N ILE A 243 1.35 10.78 13.69
CA ILE A 243 0.25 11.06 12.76
C ILE A 243 -1.08 11.15 13.49
N SER A 244 -2.05 11.88 12.91
CA SER A 244 -3.41 11.89 13.43
C SER A 244 -4.11 10.56 13.20
N VAL A 245 -4.90 10.12 14.19
CA VAL A 245 -5.79 8.94 14.11
C VAL A 245 -7.22 9.39 14.37
N TRP A 246 -8.17 8.82 13.66
CA TRP A 246 -9.60 9.14 13.80
C TRP A 246 -10.37 7.98 14.42
N LEU A 247 -11.23 8.33 15.34
CA LEU A 247 -12.14 7.42 16.03
C LEU A 247 -13.58 7.83 15.79
N LYS A 248 -14.48 6.89 15.80
CA LYS A 248 -15.89 7.16 16.08
C LYS A 248 -16.18 6.84 17.53
N VAL A 249 -16.60 7.86 18.28
CA VAL A 249 -17.06 7.75 19.67
C VAL A 249 -18.57 7.93 19.63
N ASP A 250 -19.30 6.84 19.85
CA ASP A 250 -20.73 6.74 19.55
C ASP A 250 -21.01 7.13 18.08
N ALA A 251 -21.60 8.28 17.79
CA ALA A 251 -21.87 8.75 16.42
C ALA A 251 -20.91 9.83 15.93
N GLU A 252 -20.05 10.36 16.79
CA GLU A 252 -19.17 11.50 16.47
C GLU A 252 -17.80 11.04 15.99
N THR A 253 -17.25 11.78 15.02
CA THR A 253 -15.87 11.58 14.52
C THR A 253 -14.92 12.44 15.32
N VAL A 254 -13.94 11.81 15.98
CA VAL A 254 -12.96 12.46 16.85
C VAL A 254 -11.56 12.26 16.25
N GLU A 255 -10.82 13.36 16.05
CA GLU A 255 -9.41 13.33 15.69
C GLU A 255 -8.53 13.32 16.95
N VAL A 256 -7.59 12.39 17.03
CA VAL A 256 -6.54 12.34 18.04
C VAL A 256 -5.21 12.61 17.36
N LYS A 257 -4.71 13.85 17.44
CA LYS A 257 -3.45 14.25 16.78
C LYS A 257 -2.26 13.51 17.36
N GLY A 258 -1.22 13.35 16.56
CA GLY A 258 0.04 12.75 16.98
C GLY A 258 0.61 13.45 18.22
N GLY A 259 1.02 12.67 19.23
CA GLY A 259 1.51 13.17 20.53
C GLY A 259 0.44 13.76 21.45
N GLN A 260 -0.85 13.75 21.06
CA GLN A 260 -1.93 14.37 21.83
C GLN A 260 -2.62 13.38 22.76
N GLN A 261 -3.02 13.87 23.94
CA GLN A 261 -3.98 13.24 24.84
C GLN A 261 -5.25 14.07 24.88
N ILE A 262 -6.40 13.43 24.73
CA ILE A 262 -7.72 14.09 24.77
C ILE A 262 -8.70 13.33 25.67
N ALA A 263 -9.71 14.03 26.20
CA ALA A 263 -10.91 13.42 26.78
C ALA A 263 -11.84 12.93 25.66
N LEU A 264 -12.53 11.82 25.90
CA LEU A 264 -13.52 11.19 25.00
C LEU A 264 -14.94 11.41 25.50
#